data_d9d7eff8adacbcd41c9daae4fb1baed0
#
_entry.id   d9d7eff8adacbcd41c9daae4fb1baed0
#
_cell.length_a   1.000
_cell.length_b   1.000
_cell.length_c   1.000
_cell.angle_alpha   90.00
_cell.angle_beta   90.00
_cell.angle_gamma   90.00
#
_symmetry.space_group_name_H-M   'P 1'
#
loop_
_entity.id
_entity.type
_entity.pdbx_description
1 polymer ?
#
loop_
_entity_poly.entity_id
_entity_poly.type
_entity_poly.pdbx_seq_one_letter_code
_entity_poly.pdbx_strand_id
1 'polypeptide(L)'
;MPFIFENVFSMSYNLHVSSYFAKEAKRLSKKYPSFKHDLDKFKKSLQENPLQGTELSPGIRKIRMAIESKHKGLSGGARVITYNVLAQEQNGEIELLLLYDKGDAETVKLSVVKEIIRDMGFSL
;
A
#
# COMPACT_ATOMS: atom_id res chain seq x y z
N MET A 1 -2.41 -33.55 -5.42
CA MET A 1 -2.29 -33.13 -4.01
C MET A 1 -2.92 -31.79 -3.81
N PRO A 2 -4.13 -31.75 -3.34
CA PRO A 2 -4.87 -30.47 -3.28
C PRO A 2 -4.19 -29.38 -2.46
N PHE A 3 -3.63 -29.74 -1.32
CA PHE A 3 -3.00 -28.73 -0.44
C PHE A 3 -1.72 -28.15 -1.06
N ILE A 4 -1.03 -28.91 -1.90
CA ILE A 4 0.13 -28.39 -2.63
C ILE A 4 -0.32 -27.36 -3.66
N PHE A 5 -1.42 -27.64 -4.33
CA PHE A 5 -2.03 -26.68 -5.24
C PHE A 5 -2.43 -25.40 -4.51
N GLU A 6 -3.01 -25.52 -3.33
CA GLU A 6 -3.40 -24.36 -2.55
C GLU A 6 -2.19 -23.50 -2.22
N ASN A 7 -1.07 -24.11 -1.85
CA ASN A 7 0.16 -23.38 -1.55
C ASN A 7 0.71 -22.67 -2.79
N VAL A 8 0.54 -23.26 -3.98
CA VAL A 8 0.99 -22.63 -5.22
C VAL A 8 0.11 -21.46 -5.58
N PHE A 9 -1.20 -21.57 -5.36
CA PHE A 9 -2.15 -20.54 -5.74
C PHE A 9 -2.41 -19.52 -4.63
N SER A 10 -2.14 -19.89 -3.39
CA SER A 10 -2.27 -18.98 -2.26
C SER A 10 -0.97 -18.23 -2.08
N MET A 11 -0.70 -17.30 -2.97
CA MET A 11 0.49 -16.47 -2.85
C MET A 11 0.42 -15.64 -1.57
N SER A 12 1.51 -15.69 -0.82
CA SER A 12 1.64 -14.94 0.41
C SER A 12 2.54 -13.74 0.14
N TYR A 13 2.01 -12.56 0.43
CA TYR A 13 2.77 -11.32 0.32
C TYR A 13 3.07 -10.80 1.71
N ASN A 14 4.34 -10.49 1.96
CA ASN A 14 4.74 -9.84 3.20
C ASN A 14 4.56 -8.33 3.03
N LEU A 15 3.79 -7.73 3.91
CA LEU A 15 3.57 -6.30 3.90
C LEU A 15 4.50 -5.65 4.92
N HIS A 16 5.29 -4.70 4.45
CA HIS A 16 6.19 -3.91 5.29
C HIS A 16 5.73 -2.46 5.27
N VAL A 17 5.89 -1.79 6.38
CA VAL A 17 5.39 -0.42 6.55
C VAL A 17 6.58 0.49 6.82
N SER A 18 6.74 1.54 6.02
CA SER A 18 7.78 2.54 6.26
C SER A 18 7.43 3.37 7.49
N SER A 19 8.43 4.05 8.04
CA SER A 19 8.20 4.97 9.16
C SER A 19 7.29 6.14 8.76
N TYR A 20 7.39 6.61 7.52
CA TYR A 20 6.52 7.66 6.99
C TYR A 20 5.06 7.21 6.95
N PHE A 21 4.83 6.00 6.45
CA PHE A 21 3.50 5.43 6.38
C PHE A 21 2.91 5.25 7.80
N ALA A 22 3.69 4.66 8.68
CA ALA A 22 3.25 4.37 10.06
C ALA A 22 2.85 5.65 10.81
N LYS A 23 3.63 6.72 10.64
CA LYS A 23 3.36 8.00 11.28
C LYS A 23 2.04 8.60 10.79
N GLU A 24 1.83 8.57 9.48
CA GLU A 24 0.60 9.11 8.90
C GLU A 24 -0.61 8.24 9.23
N ALA A 25 -0.44 6.92 9.25
CA ALA A 25 -1.53 6.01 9.64
C ALA A 25 -1.98 6.29 11.08
N LYS A 26 -1.04 6.58 11.97
CA LYS A 26 -1.35 6.94 13.35
C LYS A 26 -2.15 8.25 13.41
N ARG A 27 -1.73 9.25 12.63
CA ARG A 27 -2.43 10.53 12.57
C ARG A 27 -3.85 10.37 12.04
N LEU A 28 -4.01 9.65 10.95
CA LEU A 28 -5.32 9.44 10.33
C LEU A 28 -6.24 8.57 11.19
N SER A 29 -5.68 7.63 11.96
CA SER A 29 -6.45 6.83 12.91
C SER A 29 -7.10 7.68 14.00
N LYS A 30 -6.44 8.76 14.39
CA LYS A 30 -6.99 9.69 15.38
C LYS A 30 -8.03 10.62 14.77
N LYS A 31 -7.86 10.97 13.50
CA LYS A 31 -8.76 11.89 12.80
C LYS A 31 -10.03 11.21 12.31
N TYR A 32 -9.93 9.98 11.81
CA TYR A 32 -11.04 9.26 11.21
C TYR A 32 -11.35 7.98 11.97
N PRO A 33 -12.55 7.88 12.57
CA PRO A 33 -12.91 6.70 13.39
C PRO A 33 -12.82 5.37 12.65
N SER A 34 -13.09 5.34 11.35
CA SER A 34 -13.07 4.09 10.58
C SER A 34 -11.69 3.70 10.07
N PHE A 35 -10.66 4.55 10.24
CA PHE A 35 -9.39 4.39 9.53
C PHE A 35 -8.70 3.06 9.78
N LYS A 36 -8.66 2.61 11.02
CA LYS A 36 -8.01 1.33 11.36
C LYS A 36 -8.67 0.17 10.64
N HIS A 37 -9.99 0.17 10.61
CA HIS A 37 -10.76 -0.85 9.90
C HIS A 37 -10.54 -0.75 8.40
N ASP A 38 -10.54 0.47 7.86
CA ASP A 38 -10.30 0.70 6.44
C ASP A 38 -8.92 0.22 6.02
N LEU A 39 -7.91 0.47 6.86
CA LEU A 39 -6.54 0.03 6.59
C LEU A 39 -6.43 -1.49 6.63
N ASP A 40 -7.09 -2.15 7.57
CA ASP A 40 -7.10 -3.62 7.63
C ASP A 40 -7.73 -4.21 6.38
N LYS A 41 -8.83 -3.66 5.92
CA LYS A 41 -9.48 -4.08 4.66
C LYS A 41 -8.55 -3.88 3.48
N PHE A 42 -7.88 -2.73 3.45
CA PHE A 42 -6.94 -2.41 2.38
C PHE A 42 -5.78 -3.41 2.33
N LYS A 43 -5.19 -3.71 3.48
CA LYS A 43 -4.09 -4.69 3.56
C LYS A 43 -4.53 -6.06 3.05
N LYS A 44 -5.74 -6.50 3.40
CA LYS A 44 -6.29 -7.77 2.90
C LYS A 44 -6.46 -7.73 1.39
N SER A 45 -6.95 -6.63 0.84
CA SER A 45 -7.10 -6.49 -0.61
C SER A 45 -5.76 -6.54 -1.32
N LEU A 46 -4.69 -6.01 -0.73
CA LEU A 46 -3.34 -6.09 -1.28
C LEU A 46 -2.82 -7.52 -1.31
N GLN A 47 -3.15 -8.32 -0.29
CA GLN A 47 -2.79 -9.74 -0.26
C GLN A 47 -3.42 -10.49 -1.44
N GLU A 48 -4.63 -10.11 -1.80
CA GLU A 48 -5.35 -10.75 -2.91
C GLU A 48 -4.92 -10.20 -4.27
N ASN A 49 -4.65 -8.90 -4.35
CA ASN A 49 -4.26 -8.24 -5.59
C ASN A 49 -3.23 -7.15 -5.33
N PRO A 50 -1.94 -7.48 -5.39
CA PRO A 50 -0.87 -6.50 -5.16
C PRO A 50 -0.67 -5.54 -6.33
N LEU A 51 -1.30 -5.79 -7.46
CA LEU A 51 -1.15 -4.97 -8.67
C LEU A 51 -2.31 -4.00 -8.87
N GLN A 52 -2.93 -3.58 -7.79
CA GLN A 52 -4.00 -2.59 -7.84
C GLN A 52 -3.47 -1.21 -8.17
N GLY A 53 -4.39 -0.36 -8.60
CA GLY A 53 -4.11 1.06 -8.80
C GLY A 53 -3.34 1.34 -10.07
N THR A 54 -2.61 2.44 -10.05
CA THR A 54 -1.87 2.94 -11.21
C THR A 54 -0.38 2.74 -11.01
N GLU A 55 0.28 2.11 -11.96
CA GLU A 55 1.72 2.00 -11.93
C GLU A 55 2.35 3.34 -12.32
N LEU A 56 3.16 3.90 -11.43
CA LEU A 56 3.86 5.17 -11.66
C LEU A 56 5.23 4.97 -12.30
N SER A 57 5.85 3.85 -11.99
CA SER A 57 7.16 3.44 -12.47
C SER A 57 7.28 1.96 -12.14
N PRO A 58 8.18 1.19 -12.74
CA PRO A 58 8.25 -0.24 -12.47
C PRO A 58 8.28 -0.55 -10.97
N GLY A 59 7.27 -1.31 -10.53
CA GLY A 59 7.11 -1.71 -9.14
C GLY A 59 6.48 -0.67 -8.22
N ILE A 60 6.35 0.56 -8.65
CA ILE A 60 5.80 1.64 -7.82
C ILE A 60 4.36 1.91 -8.24
N ARG A 61 3.44 1.77 -7.30
CA ARG A 61 2.02 1.93 -7.58
C ARG A 61 1.37 2.94 -6.65
N LYS A 62 0.35 3.59 -7.16
CA LYS A 62 -0.49 4.52 -6.40
C LYS A 62 -1.90 3.94 -6.34
N ILE A 63 -2.40 3.72 -5.14
CA ILE A 63 -3.65 3.01 -4.92
C ILE A 63 -4.59 3.88 -4.11
N ARG A 64 -5.84 3.94 -4.53
CA ARG A 64 -6.89 4.61 -3.76
C ARG A 64 -7.37 3.71 -2.63
N MET A 65 -7.58 4.32 -1.47
CA MET A 65 -8.10 3.64 -0.30
C MET A 65 -9.27 4.45 0.26
N ALA A 66 -10.42 3.82 0.40
CA ALA A 66 -11.56 4.49 0.99
C ALA A 66 -11.36 4.71 2.49
N ILE A 67 -11.79 5.85 2.98
CA ILE A 67 -11.94 6.12 4.41
C ILE A 67 -13.43 6.27 4.64
N GLU A 68 -14.06 5.21 5.15
CA GLU A 68 -15.51 5.11 5.23
C GLU A 68 -16.14 6.28 5.99
N SER A 69 -15.54 6.68 7.09
CA SER A 69 -16.07 7.78 7.90
C SER A 69 -15.99 9.15 7.22
N LYS A 70 -15.28 9.27 6.10
CA LYS A 70 -15.32 10.50 5.28
C LYS A 70 -16.53 10.58 4.38
N HIS A 71 -17.15 9.43 4.07
CA HIS A 71 -18.30 9.32 3.16
C HIS A 71 -18.04 9.89 1.76
N LYS A 72 -16.81 9.73 1.27
CA LYS A 72 -16.39 10.26 -0.03
C LYS A 72 -15.89 9.19 -1.00
N GLY A 73 -16.06 7.93 -0.63
CA GLY A 73 -15.64 6.80 -1.46
C GLY A 73 -14.14 6.78 -1.73
N LEU A 74 -13.76 6.07 -2.79
CA LEU A 74 -12.35 5.93 -3.17
C LEU A 74 -11.73 7.26 -3.61
N SER A 75 -12.49 8.08 -4.31
CA SER A 75 -11.96 9.33 -4.85
C SER A 75 -11.59 10.34 -3.77
N GLY A 76 -12.33 10.36 -2.67
CA GLY A 76 -12.11 11.31 -1.57
C GLY A 76 -11.44 10.74 -0.35
N GLY A 77 -11.01 9.47 -0.40
CA GLY A 77 -10.35 8.82 0.74
C GLY A 77 -8.88 9.15 0.84
N ALA A 78 -8.07 8.12 0.94
CA ALA A 78 -6.61 8.25 1.01
C ALA A 78 -5.95 7.72 -0.26
N ARG A 79 -4.66 8.01 -0.38
CA ARG A 79 -3.79 7.42 -1.39
C ARG A 79 -2.65 6.70 -0.70
N VAL A 80 -2.32 5.53 -1.23
CA VAL A 80 -1.22 4.71 -0.73
C VAL A 80 -0.23 4.53 -1.88
N ILE A 81 1.03 4.78 -1.60
CA ILE A 81 2.11 4.49 -2.53
C ILE A 81 2.80 3.23 -2.06
N THR A 82 2.87 2.24 -2.93
CA THR A 82 3.50 0.96 -2.65
C THR A 82 4.70 0.73 -3.55
N TYR A 83 5.63 -0.09 -3.07
CA TYR A 83 6.72 -0.63 -3.89
C TYR A 83 6.69 -2.14 -3.79
N ASN A 84 6.51 -2.79 -4.93
CA ASN A 84 6.45 -4.24 -5.00
C ASN A 84 7.83 -4.78 -5.30
N VAL A 85 8.45 -5.40 -4.31
CA VAL A 85 9.70 -6.12 -4.49
C VAL A 85 9.32 -7.56 -4.81
N LEU A 86 9.46 -7.93 -6.05
CA LEU A 86 9.13 -9.27 -6.48
C LEU A 86 10.22 -10.22 -6.02
N ALA A 87 9.90 -11.02 -5.02
CA ALA A 87 10.71 -12.18 -4.71
C ALA A 87 10.42 -13.22 -5.78
N GLN A 88 11.39 -14.05 -6.03
CA GLN A 88 11.20 -15.17 -6.93
C GLN A 88 10.18 -16.14 -6.35
N GLU A 89 9.45 -16.79 -7.20
CA GLU A 89 8.50 -17.85 -6.87
C GLU A 89 7.20 -17.32 -6.28
N GLN A 90 6.87 -17.78 -5.07
CA GLN A 90 5.51 -17.66 -4.54
C GLN A 90 5.32 -16.52 -3.56
N ASN A 91 6.40 -15.93 -3.09
CA ASN A 91 6.34 -14.89 -2.10
C ASN A 91 6.81 -13.57 -2.68
N GLY A 92 6.06 -12.52 -2.42
CA GLY A 92 6.42 -11.17 -2.78
C GLY A 92 6.52 -10.30 -1.54
N GLU A 93 7.28 -9.23 -1.67
CA GLU A 93 7.39 -8.22 -0.63
C GLU A 93 6.74 -6.95 -1.13
N ILE A 94 5.84 -6.39 -0.32
CA ILE A 94 5.18 -5.13 -0.64
C ILE A 94 5.54 -4.12 0.42
N GLU A 95 6.17 -3.03 0.00
CA GLU A 95 6.49 -1.94 0.90
C GLU A 95 5.39 -0.89 0.83
N LEU A 96 4.74 -0.63 1.95
CA LEU A 96 3.80 0.47 2.09
C LEU A 96 4.62 1.72 2.42
N LEU A 97 4.89 2.54 1.40
CA LEU A 97 5.85 3.64 1.49
C LEU A 97 5.25 4.92 2.04
N LEU A 98 4.16 5.34 1.45
CA LEU A 98 3.51 6.60 1.76
C LEU A 98 2.01 6.42 1.83
N LEU A 99 1.42 7.24 2.67
CA LEU A 99 -0.01 7.33 2.86
C LEU A 99 -0.35 8.80 3.01
N TYR A 100 -1.37 9.27 2.31
CA TYR A 100 -1.85 10.63 2.53
C TYR A 100 -3.35 10.73 2.29
N ASP A 101 -3.97 11.62 3.06
CA ASP A 101 -5.37 11.98 2.89
C ASP A 101 -5.49 12.81 1.61
N LYS A 102 -6.41 12.45 0.74
CA LYS A 102 -6.65 13.16 -0.51
C LYS A 102 -6.93 14.65 -0.28
N GLY A 103 -7.55 15.00 0.85
CA GLY A 103 -7.83 16.38 1.22
C GLY A 103 -6.57 17.18 1.56
N ASP A 104 -5.50 16.52 1.99
CA ASP A 104 -4.27 17.18 2.41
C ASP A 104 -3.27 17.35 1.27
N ALA A 105 -3.31 16.47 0.29
CA ALA A 105 -2.37 16.50 -0.82
C ALA A 105 -2.98 15.92 -2.08
N GLU A 106 -2.64 16.50 -3.23
CA GLU A 106 -3.15 16.00 -4.51
C GLU A 106 -2.22 14.97 -5.14
N THR A 107 -0.93 15.15 -4.97
CA THR A 107 0.06 14.29 -5.59
C THR A 107 1.38 14.32 -4.83
N VAL A 108 2.16 13.26 -5.01
CA VAL A 108 3.52 13.15 -4.49
C VAL A 108 4.44 12.93 -5.68
N LYS A 109 5.56 13.64 -5.71
CA LYS A 109 6.52 13.53 -6.81
C LYS A 109 7.18 12.16 -6.80
N LEU A 110 7.28 11.57 -7.98
CA LEU A 110 7.91 10.26 -8.15
C LEU A 110 9.37 10.27 -7.67
N SER A 111 10.08 11.39 -7.88
CA SER A 111 11.46 11.53 -7.41
C SER A 111 11.58 11.36 -5.89
N VAL A 112 10.61 11.89 -5.14
CA VAL A 112 10.56 11.73 -3.69
C VAL A 112 10.32 10.28 -3.31
N VAL A 113 9.39 9.62 -4.00
CA VAL A 113 9.10 8.20 -3.76
C VAL A 113 10.35 7.35 -4.00
N LYS A 114 11.05 7.58 -5.09
CA LYS A 114 12.27 6.84 -5.41
C LYS A 114 13.37 7.07 -4.38
N GLU A 115 13.47 8.28 -3.86
CA GLU A 115 14.44 8.61 -2.80
C GLU A 115 14.15 7.81 -1.52
N ILE A 116 12.88 7.72 -1.15
CA ILE A 116 12.48 6.92 0.02
C ILE A 116 12.85 5.46 -0.19
N ILE A 117 12.61 4.92 -1.38
CA ILE A 117 12.96 3.53 -1.69
C ILE A 117 14.47 3.30 -1.56
N ARG A 118 15.28 4.22 -2.05
CA ARG A 118 16.75 4.13 -1.91
C ARG A 118 17.18 4.21 -0.45
N ASP A 119 16.56 5.10 0.32
CA ASP A 119 16.84 5.24 1.75
C ASP A 119 16.51 3.98 2.53
N MET A 120 15.56 3.18 2.04
CA MET A 120 15.22 1.89 2.63
C MET A 120 16.19 0.78 2.23
N GLY A 121 17.15 1.07 1.38
CA GLY A 121 18.17 0.12 0.98
C GLY A 121 17.93 -0.60 -0.34
N PHE A 122 16.91 -0.24 -1.07
CA PHE A 122 16.62 -0.85 -2.38
C PHE A 122 17.36 -0.12 -3.49
N SER A 123 17.78 -0.89 -4.49
CA SER A 123 18.35 -0.33 -5.72
C SER A 123 17.24 -0.01 -6.71
N LEU A 124 17.32 1.14 -7.31
CA LEU A 124 16.42 1.54 -8.39
C LEU A 124 17.20 1.91 -9.63
#